data_687a1a7e7d67edf7d19f13a18f7e4beb
#
_entry.id   687a1a7e7d67edf7d19f13a18f7e4beb
#
_cell.length_a   1.000
_cell.length_b   1.000
_cell.length_c   1.000
_cell.angle_alpha   90.00
_cell.angle_beta   90.00
_cell.angle_gamma   90.00
#
_symmetry.space_group_name_H-M   'P 1'
#
loop_
_entity.id
_entity.type
_entity.pdbx_description
1 polymer ?
#
loop_
_entity_poly.entity_id
_entity_poly.type
_entity_poly.pdbx_seq_one_letter_code
_entity_poly.pdbx_strand_id
1 'polypeptide(L)'
;MKDHNDELLSFAHKMLKAKNWEQSNLLQKTNEIGVNLLLIVVIENLKGCEINLKTLCQSVAYSQRSIAYTIKDLIALGWINLIQDASDKRRQLIRTTPAFFSLLTQYKSHLE
;
A
#
# COMPACT_ATOMS: atom_id res chain seq x y z
N MET A 1 -22.79 26.41 -10.76
CA MET A 1 -21.53 26.98 -10.26
C MET A 1 -21.31 26.75 -8.79
N LYS A 2 -22.29 26.95 -7.93
CA LYS A 2 -22.18 26.57 -6.51
C LYS A 2 -21.86 25.09 -6.34
N ASP A 3 -22.52 24.24 -7.13
CA ASP A 3 -22.37 22.79 -7.03
C ASP A 3 -20.95 22.35 -7.31
N HIS A 4 -20.28 22.95 -8.30
CA HIS A 4 -18.90 22.64 -8.62
C HIS A 4 -17.95 23.01 -7.48
N ASN A 5 -18.14 24.17 -6.89
CA ASN A 5 -17.33 24.61 -5.74
C ASN A 5 -17.59 23.74 -4.52
N ASP A 6 -18.83 23.31 -4.29
CA ASP A 6 -19.18 22.41 -3.19
C ASP A 6 -18.53 21.04 -3.38
N GLU A 7 -18.51 20.55 -4.61
CA GLU A 7 -17.85 19.28 -4.94
C GLU A 7 -16.33 19.34 -4.70
N LEU A 8 -15.71 20.44 -5.13
CA LEU A 8 -14.28 20.64 -4.92
C LEU A 8 -13.95 20.78 -3.43
N LEU A 9 -14.77 21.47 -2.67
CA LEU A 9 -14.58 21.62 -1.23
C LEU A 9 -14.68 20.25 -0.53
N SER A 10 -15.70 19.48 -0.87
CA SER A 10 -15.90 18.15 -0.32
C SER A 10 -14.70 17.22 -0.64
N PHE A 11 -14.23 17.28 -1.88
CA PHE A 11 -13.06 16.50 -2.31
C PHE A 11 -11.80 16.92 -1.56
N ALA A 12 -11.58 18.23 -1.41
CA ALA A 12 -10.42 18.73 -0.68
C ALA A 12 -10.43 18.30 0.78
N HIS A 13 -11.59 18.34 1.43
CA HIS A 13 -11.76 17.85 2.80
C HIS A 13 -11.43 16.36 2.89
N LYS A 14 -11.89 15.58 1.92
CA LYS A 14 -11.63 14.15 1.86
C LYS A 14 -10.13 13.85 1.70
N MET A 15 -9.45 14.61 0.84
CA MET A 15 -8.01 14.49 0.66
C MET A 15 -7.25 14.79 1.95
N LEU A 16 -7.64 15.86 2.64
CA LEU A 16 -6.99 16.22 3.90
C LEU A 16 -7.22 15.15 4.97
N LYS A 17 -8.42 14.63 5.04
CA LYS A 17 -8.77 13.54 5.95
C LYS A 17 -7.93 12.29 5.69
N ALA A 18 -7.74 11.95 4.41
CA ALA A 18 -6.90 10.83 3.99
C ALA A 18 -5.45 11.02 4.43
N LYS A 19 -4.89 12.20 4.17
CA LYS A 19 -3.51 12.51 4.54
C LYS A 19 -3.30 12.46 6.05
N ASN A 20 -4.24 13.00 6.81
CA ASN A 20 -4.16 12.98 8.28
C ASN A 20 -4.21 11.56 8.81
N TRP A 21 -5.05 10.72 8.23
CA TRP A 21 -5.14 9.32 8.63
C TRP A 21 -3.85 8.56 8.33
N GLU A 22 -3.29 8.76 7.13
CA GLU A 22 -2.02 8.15 6.74
C GLU A 22 -0.89 8.58 7.66
N GLN A 23 -0.83 9.86 7.98
CA GLN A 23 0.18 10.42 8.88
C GLN A 23 0.12 9.76 10.25
N SER A 24 -1.07 9.56 10.78
CA SER A 24 -1.27 9.03 12.14
C SER A 24 -1.13 7.51 12.22
N ASN A 25 -1.47 6.79 11.15
CA ASN A 25 -1.59 5.34 11.20
C ASN A 25 -0.58 4.57 10.36
N LEU A 26 -0.02 5.18 9.33
CA LEU A 26 0.93 4.52 8.43
C LEU A 26 2.33 5.14 8.51
N LEU A 27 2.42 6.45 8.38
CA LEU A 27 3.71 7.13 8.25
C LEU A 27 4.50 7.22 9.54
N GLN A 28 3.92 6.85 10.67
CA GLN A 28 4.64 6.68 11.93
C GLN A 28 5.42 5.37 11.97
N LYS A 29 5.02 4.39 11.16
CA LYS A 29 5.62 3.05 11.16
C LYS A 29 6.42 2.76 9.90
N THR A 30 6.09 3.40 8.79
CA THR A 30 6.83 3.29 7.54
C THR A 30 6.94 4.68 6.90
N ASN A 31 7.49 4.75 5.71
CA ASN A 31 7.63 6.00 4.96
C ASN A 31 6.71 6.01 3.74
N GLU A 32 6.77 7.07 2.92
CA GLU A 32 5.95 7.17 1.73
C GLU A 32 6.20 6.04 0.73
N ILE A 33 7.47 5.59 0.63
CA ILE A 33 7.81 4.46 -0.23
C ILE A 33 7.02 3.22 0.24
N GLY A 34 7.01 2.98 1.56
CA GLY A 34 6.28 1.86 2.15
C GLY A 34 4.79 1.91 1.86
N VAL A 35 4.18 3.08 2.00
CA VAL A 35 2.75 3.26 1.71
C VAL A 35 2.47 2.96 0.24
N ASN A 36 3.29 3.50 -0.68
CA ASN A 36 3.10 3.26 -2.11
C ASN A 36 3.25 1.78 -2.47
N LEU A 37 4.26 1.11 -1.91
CA LEU A 37 4.47 -0.32 -2.16
C LEU A 37 3.29 -1.15 -1.64
N LEU A 38 2.80 -0.84 -0.44
CA LEU A 38 1.64 -1.53 0.15
C LEU A 38 0.41 -1.38 -0.74
N LEU A 39 0.15 -0.19 -1.25
CA LEU A 39 -1.01 0.06 -2.10
C LEU A 39 -0.91 -0.70 -3.42
N ILE A 40 0.27 -0.72 -4.03
CA ILE A 40 0.48 -1.47 -5.27
C ILE A 40 0.24 -2.96 -5.03
N VAL A 41 0.81 -3.51 -3.97
CA VAL A 41 0.66 -4.93 -3.66
C VAL A 41 -0.79 -5.29 -3.35
N VAL A 42 -1.47 -4.48 -2.53
CA VAL A 42 -2.86 -4.76 -2.16
C VAL A 42 -3.79 -4.67 -3.37
N ILE A 43 -3.55 -3.72 -4.28
CA ILE A 43 -4.33 -3.61 -5.50
C ILE A 43 -4.22 -4.88 -6.33
N GLU A 44 -3.00 -5.36 -6.56
CA GLU A 44 -2.78 -6.59 -7.31
C GLU A 44 -3.41 -7.81 -6.62
N ASN A 45 -3.24 -7.91 -5.31
CA ASN A 45 -3.85 -9.00 -4.55
C ASN A 45 -5.38 -8.99 -4.65
N LEU A 46 -6.00 -7.80 -4.58
CA LEU A 46 -7.46 -7.67 -4.69
C LEU A 46 -7.98 -8.01 -6.08
N LYS A 47 -7.17 -7.80 -7.10
CA LYS A 47 -7.49 -8.22 -8.47
C LYS A 47 -7.34 -9.72 -8.68
N GLY A 48 -6.77 -10.43 -7.72
CA GLY A 48 -6.43 -11.84 -7.87
C GLY A 48 -5.15 -12.07 -8.66
N CYS A 49 -4.31 -11.04 -8.81
CA CYS A 49 -3.05 -11.13 -9.54
C CYS A 49 -1.90 -11.33 -8.57
N GLU A 50 -0.97 -12.20 -8.94
CA GLU A 50 0.25 -12.37 -8.17
C GLU A 50 1.27 -11.29 -8.57
N ILE A 51 2.04 -10.83 -7.59
CA ILE A 51 3.12 -9.87 -7.82
C ILE A 51 4.39 -10.36 -7.14
N ASN A 52 5.52 -10.26 -7.86
CA ASN A 52 6.82 -10.60 -7.32
C ASN A 52 7.69 -9.35 -7.18
N LEU A 53 8.84 -9.50 -6.54
CA LEU A 53 9.73 -8.37 -6.28
C LEU A 53 10.19 -7.68 -7.56
N LYS A 54 10.49 -8.45 -8.60
CA LYS A 54 10.93 -7.90 -9.89
C LYS A 54 9.86 -7.01 -10.51
N THR A 55 8.62 -7.50 -10.53
CA THR A 55 7.48 -6.75 -11.07
C THR A 55 7.24 -5.47 -10.25
N LEU A 56 7.35 -5.59 -8.92
CA LEU A 56 7.19 -4.43 -8.05
C LEU A 56 8.26 -3.36 -8.34
N CYS A 57 9.51 -3.77 -8.50
CA CYS A 57 10.61 -2.85 -8.84
C CYS A 57 10.37 -2.14 -10.17
N GLN A 58 9.77 -2.84 -11.14
CA GLN A 58 9.45 -2.26 -12.45
C GLN A 58 8.28 -1.28 -12.40
N SER A 59 7.44 -1.39 -11.37
CA SER A 59 6.22 -0.57 -11.25
C SER A 59 6.47 0.80 -10.63
N VAL A 60 7.63 1.03 -10.05
CA VAL A 60 7.94 2.27 -9.31
C VAL A 60 9.31 2.81 -9.72
N ALA A 61 9.52 4.09 -9.43
CA ALA A 61 10.77 4.79 -9.77
C ALA A 61 11.78 4.82 -8.62
N TYR A 62 11.63 3.92 -7.65
CA TYR A 62 12.56 3.82 -6.53
C TYR A 62 13.71 2.87 -6.86
N SER A 63 14.86 3.04 -6.21
CA SER A 63 15.98 2.12 -6.40
C SER A 63 15.64 0.74 -5.83
N GLN A 64 16.26 -0.30 -6.42
CA GLN A 64 16.08 -1.67 -5.91
C GLN A 64 16.47 -1.78 -4.44
N ARG A 65 17.51 -1.05 -4.05
CA ARG A 65 17.99 -1.04 -2.65
C ARG A 65 16.93 -0.47 -1.71
N SER A 66 16.32 0.66 -2.09
CA SER A 66 15.26 1.28 -1.29
C SER A 66 14.05 0.36 -1.16
N ILE A 67 13.67 -0.29 -2.27
CA ILE A 67 12.55 -1.22 -2.28
C ILE A 67 12.84 -2.42 -1.37
N ALA A 68 14.00 -3.03 -1.52
CA ALA A 68 14.37 -4.20 -0.70
C ALA A 68 14.40 -3.86 0.79
N TYR A 69 14.92 -2.69 1.14
CA TYR A 69 14.97 -2.22 2.53
C TYR A 69 13.57 -2.03 3.09
N THR A 70 12.72 -1.35 2.31
CA THR A 70 11.34 -1.07 2.71
C THR A 70 10.53 -2.36 2.86
N ILE A 71 10.71 -3.32 1.95
CA ILE A 71 10.02 -4.61 2.01
C ILE A 71 10.36 -5.32 3.33
N LYS A 72 11.62 -5.31 3.75
CA LYS A 72 12.03 -5.90 5.03
C LYS A 72 11.29 -5.26 6.19
N ASP A 73 11.20 -3.93 6.19
CA ASP A 73 10.48 -3.21 7.23
C ASP A 73 9.00 -3.56 7.25
N LEU A 74 8.38 -3.66 6.08
CA LEU A 74 6.95 -4.00 5.99
C LEU A 74 6.68 -5.44 6.46
N ILE A 75 7.61 -6.36 6.21
CA ILE A 75 7.53 -7.72 6.74
C ILE A 75 7.62 -7.70 8.26
N ALA A 76 8.57 -6.93 8.80
CA ALA A 76 8.75 -6.80 10.25
C ALA A 76 7.53 -6.21 10.94
N LEU A 77 6.80 -5.30 10.26
CA LEU A 77 5.55 -4.74 10.75
C LEU A 77 4.38 -5.74 10.69
N GLY A 78 4.55 -6.84 9.95
CA GLY A 78 3.48 -7.81 9.76
C GLY A 78 2.44 -7.39 8.73
N TRP A 79 2.79 -6.47 7.83
CA TRP A 79 1.86 -5.96 6.82
C TRP A 79 1.97 -6.67 5.48
N ILE A 80 3.12 -7.28 5.19
CA ILE A 80 3.30 -8.12 4.00
C ILE A 80 4.01 -9.42 4.36
N ASN A 81 3.85 -10.42 3.50
CA ASN A 81 4.55 -11.68 3.55
C ASN A 81 5.19 -11.97 2.20
N LEU A 82 6.32 -12.67 2.23
CA LEU A 82 6.92 -13.26 1.03
C LEU A 82 6.55 -14.74 1.03
N ILE A 83 6.01 -15.18 -0.11
CA ILE A 83 5.55 -16.56 -0.28
C ILE A 83 6.27 -17.12 -1.50
N GLN A 84 6.87 -18.32 -1.34
CA GLN A 84 7.54 -18.97 -2.46
C GLN A 84 6.51 -19.39 -3.51
N ASP A 85 6.79 -19.09 -4.80
CA ASP A 85 5.94 -19.49 -5.90
C ASP A 85 6.00 -21.01 -6.08
N ALA A 86 4.85 -21.68 -6.03
CA ALA A 86 4.77 -23.13 -6.17
C ALA A 86 5.23 -23.61 -7.54
N SER A 87 5.05 -22.79 -8.58
CA SER A 87 5.42 -23.13 -9.95
C SER A 87 6.88 -22.81 -10.29
N ASP A 88 7.51 -21.87 -9.58
CA ASP A 88 8.91 -21.49 -9.76
C ASP A 88 9.51 -21.10 -8.42
N LYS A 89 10.27 -22.01 -7.83
CA LYS A 89 10.84 -21.83 -6.49
C LYS A 89 11.87 -20.69 -6.40
N ARG A 90 12.31 -20.14 -7.54
CA ARG A 90 13.22 -19.00 -7.57
C ARG A 90 12.49 -17.68 -7.41
N ARG A 91 11.16 -17.69 -7.52
CA ARG A 91 10.32 -16.49 -7.42
C ARG A 91 9.67 -16.43 -6.06
N GLN A 92 9.68 -15.23 -5.49
CA GLN A 92 8.94 -14.94 -4.27
C GLN A 92 7.79 -14.00 -4.60
N LEU A 93 6.60 -14.41 -4.18
CA LEU A 93 5.39 -13.61 -4.34
C LEU A 93 5.21 -12.75 -3.11
N ILE A 94 4.71 -11.53 -3.31
CA ILE A 94 4.49 -10.57 -2.23
C ILE A 94 2.98 -10.48 -2.00
N ARG A 95 2.56 -10.64 -0.75
CA ARG A 95 1.15 -10.55 -0.38
C ARG A 95 0.97 -9.69 0.85
N THR A 96 -0.09 -8.89 0.85
CA THR A 96 -0.51 -8.17 2.04
C THR A 96 -1.14 -9.15 3.03
N THR A 97 -1.02 -8.84 4.32
CA THR A 97 -1.52 -9.69 5.39
C THR A 97 -2.93 -9.32 5.80
N PRO A 98 -3.66 -10.21 6.52
CA PRO A 98 -4.94 -9.85 7.12
C PRO A 98 -4.84 -8.62 8.02
N ALA A 99 -3.70 -8.42 8.72
CA ALA A 99 -3.49 -7.26 9.56
C ALA A 99 -3.54 -5.97 8.73
N PHE A 100 -2.93 -5.97 7.55
CA PHE A 100 -2.98 -4.79 6.68
C PHE A 100 -4.38 -4.60 6.07
N PHE A 101 -5.06 -5.68 5.70
CA PHE A 101 -6.44 -5.58 5.21
C PHE A 101 -7.37 -4.96 6.26
N SER A 102 -7.20 -5.32 7.53
CA SER A 102 -7.97 -4.70 8.61
C SER A 102 -7.68 -3.21 8.73
N LEU A 103 -6.43 -2.84 8.64
CA LEU A 103 -6.01 -1.44 8.67
C LEU A 103 -6.58 -0.66 7.49
N LEU A 104 -6.55 -1.24 6.30
CA LEU A 104 -7.11 -0.62 5.10
C LEU A 104 -8.62 -0.45 5.21
N THR A 105 -9.31 -1.40 5.83
CA THR A 105 -10.74 -1.30 6.10
C THR A 105 -11.05 -0.14 7.05
N GLN A 106 -10.23 0.05 8.09
CA GLN A 106 -10.36 1.20 8.98
C GLN A 106 -10.17 2.52 8.23
N TYR A 107 -9.19 2.56 7.33
CA TYR A 107 -8.93 3.73 6.51
C TYR A 107 -10.16 4.07 5.66
N LYS A 108 -10.70 3.06 4.98
CA LYS A 108 -11.90 3.22 4.16
C LYS A 108 -13.06 3.80 4.99
N SER A 109 -13.30 3.22 6.17
CA SER A 109 -14.38 3.68 7.06
C SER A 109 -14.16 5.12 7.52
N HIS A 110 -12.91 5.51 7.76
CA HIS A 110 -12.58 6.87 8.18
C HIS A 110 -12.89 7.89 7.09
N LEU A 111 -12.74 7.51 5.81
CA LEU A 111 -13.01 8.39 4.67
C LEU A 111 -14.50 8.49 4.33
N GLU A 112 -15.30 7.54 4.75
CA GLU A 112 -16.75 7.56 4.54
C GLU A 112 -17.44 8.47 5.58
#